data_5b74554ad2a38a576cfd8b2afe14b677
#
_entry.id   5b74554ad2a38a576cfd8b2afe14b677
#
_cell.length_a   1.000
_cell.length_b   1.000
_cell.length_c   1.000
_cell.angle_alpha   90.00
_cell.angle_beta   90.00
_cell.angle_gamma   90.00
#
_symmetry.space_group_name_H-M   'P 1'
#
loop_
_entity.id
_entity.type
_entity.pdbx_description
1 polymer ?
#
loop_
_entity_poly.entity_id
_entity_poly.type
_entity_poly.pdbx_seq_one_letter_code
_entity_poly.pdbx_strand_id
1 'polypeptide(L)'
;FAPEILKLDDEQMERFYASCPDLELYRRALDVVFHQRGHILGDAEEQLLARAQDMAMQPERIFSLFNDADLKFEDATDSDGGTHPVTHGNYVPLMMSDDRELRKSAYTSMYAAYEQFRNTAAATLGAQAKQLKFYTDARKYESSLEYCLDQNEVPTEVYTNLISCVHEHFAPMHKYVDLRKKVLGVDELHFYDLYVPIVEDVDIHFTYEEACDLILEALAPLGEDYLAVVREGLSQRWIDVYETPGKRSGAYSAGGYGMHPVILMNFQGELDDVFTLIHEMGHSIHTYMSCKGQPPVYSDYVIFVAEVASTVNEALLTQHLLKTRTDPRERAYILNHFLEQFKGTLYRQTMFAEFELAFNEIAARGEGITAESLSEIYRTLNADYYGPNIVVDDQIAVEWARIPHFYYQYYVYQYATGYSAAVAFSRRVLSGDAHKRDQYLGFLASGSSKPPLETLRLAGVDMESPEPVEECLRSFEEALDEMERLMEEA
;
A
#
# COMPACT_ATOMS: atom_id res chain seq x y z
N PHE A 1 -27.60 -16.48 6.96
CA PHE A 1 -27.70 -15.52 8.09
C PHE A 1 -28.00 -14.12 7.56
N ALA A 2 -27.11 -13.46 6.81
CA ALA A 2 -27.34 -12.11 6.29
C ALA A 2 -28.64 -11.95 5.47
N PRO A 3 -29.01 -12.85 4.52
CA PRO A 3 -30.28 -12.73 3.79
C PRO A 3 -31.55 -12.80 4.67
N GLU A 4 -31.46 -13.45 5.82
CA GLU A 4 -32.60 -13.52 6.77
C GLU A 4 -32.70 -12.22 7.57
N ILE A 5 -31.58 -11.65 7.99
CA ILE A 5 -31.49 -10.35 8.68
C ILE A 5 -32.01 -9.23 7.80
N LEU A 6 -31.62 -9.21 6.52
CA LEU A 6 -32.02 -8.18 5.56
C LEU A 6 -33.56 -8.14 5.30
N LYS A 7 -34.29 -9.21 5.63
CA LYS A 7 -35.77 -9.24 5.55
C LYS A 7 -36.47 -8.54 6.73
N LEU A 8 -35.71 -8.25 7.81
CA LEU A 8 -36.24 -7.55 8.99
C LEU A 8 -36.28 -6.03 8.68
N ASP A 9 -37.39 -5.40 9.06
CA ASP A 9 -37.47 -3.94 9.00
C ASP A 9 -36.90 -3.27 10.27
N ASP A 10 -36.69 -1.97 10.18
CA ASP A 10 -36.07 -1.20 11.26
C ASP A 10 -36.90 -1.22 12.54
N GLU A 11 -38.26 -1.24 12.44
CA GLU A 11 -39.17 -1.33 13.60
C GLU A 11 -39.03 -2.69 14.31
N GLN A 12 -38.87 -3.77 13.54
CA GLN A 12 -38.62 -5.11 14.08
C GLN A 12 -37.29 -5.16 14.82
N MET A 13 -36.23 -4.56 14.23
CA MET A 13 -34.91 -4.52 14.84
C MET A 13 -34.92 -3.71 16.14
N GLU A 14 -35.56 -2.55 16.19
CA GLU A 14 -35.66 -1.76 17.42
C GLU A 14 -36.44 -2.52 18.53
N ARG A 15 -37.47 -3.29 18.17
CA ARG A 15 -38.15 -4.19 19.13
C ARG A 15 -37.23 -5.29 19.65
N PHE A 16 -36.33 -5.83 18.80
CA PHE A 16 -35.36 -6.84 19.24
C PHE A 16 -34.30 -6.25 20.17
N TYR A 17 -33.78 -5.08 19.88
CA TYR A 17 -32.84 -4.36 20.78
C TYR A 17 -33.53 -4.05 22.14
N ALA A 18 -34.76 -3.59 22.12
CA ALA A 18 -35.50 -3.29 23.34
C ALA A 18 -35.81 -4.56 24.18
N SER A 19 -36.00 -5.71 23.53
CA SER A 19 -36.32 -6.98 24.20
C SER A 19 -35.12 -7.79 24.64
N CYS A 20 -33.98 -7.57 24.01
CA CYS A 20 -32.70 -8.24 24.28
C CYS A 20 -31.55 -7.21 24.29
N PRO A 21 -31.27 -6.56 25.44
CA PRO A 21 -30.23 -5.54 25.54
C PRO A 21 -28.82 -6.00 25.12
N ASP A 22 -28.50 -7.29 25.26
CA ASP A 22 -27.25 -7.88 24.84
C ASP A 22 -27.02 -7.80 23.31
N LEU A 23 -28.11 -7.67 22.54
CA LEU A 23 -28.07 -7.52 21.09
C LEU A 23 -27.45 -6.16 20.67
N GLU A 24 -27.50 -5.16 21.55
CA GLU A 24 -26.91 -3.84 21.32
C GLU A 24 -25.41 -3.91 21.02
N LEU A 25 -24.72 -4.90 21.62
CA LEU A 25 -23.32 -5.19 21.33
C LEU A 25 -23.07 -5.45 19.82
N TYR A 26 -24.04 -5.95 19.09
CA TYR A 26 -23.93 -6.32 17.68
C TYR A 26 -24.52 -5.27 16.73
N ARG A 27 -25.01 -4.13 17.25
CA ARG A 27 -25.68 -3.09 16.44
C ARG A 27 -24.82 -2.70 15.24
N ARG A 28 -23.58 -2.31 15.46
CA ARG A 28 -22.67 -1.92 14.37
C ARG A 28 -22.46 -3.02 13.32
N ALA A 29 -22.28 -4.27 13.75
CA ALA A 29 -22.12 -5.41 12.82
C ALA A 29 -23.42 -5.67 12.01
N LEU A 30 -24.58 -5.42 12.61
CA LEU A 30 -25.87 -5.51 11.92
C LEU A 30 -26.11 -4.33 10.99
N ASP A 31 -25.67 -3.11 11.37
CA ASP A 31 -25.73 -1.91 10.51
C ASP A 31 -24.92 -2.10 9.24
N VAL A 32 -23.74 -2.74 9.29
CA VAL A 32 -22.95 -3.11 8.08
C VAL A 32 -23.76 -4.03 7.15
N VAL A 33 -24.49 -5.00 7.72
CA VAL A 33 -25.36 -5.87 6.91
C VAL A 33 -26.51 -5.04 6.30
N PHE A 34 -27.16 -4.19 7.08
CA PHE A 34 -28.28 -3.35 6.61
C PHE A 34 -27.86 -2.29 5.60
N HIS A 35 -26.62 -1.79 5.67
CA HIS A 35 -26.06 -0.86 4.69
C HIS A 35 -26.19 -1.41 3.26
N GLN A 36 -26.00 -2.70 3.07
CA GLN A 36 -26.10 -3.37 1.77
C GLN A 36 -27.55 -3.63 1.29
N ARG A 37 -28.59 -3.30 2.10
CA ARG A 37 -30.00 -3.64 1.79
C ARG A 37 -30.47 -3.13 0.43
N GLY A 38 -30.04 -1.93 0.01
CA GLY A 38 -30.38 -1.33 -1.29
C GLY A 38 -29.80 -2.09 -2.49
N HIS A 39 -28.75 -2.86 -2.27
CA HIS A 39 -27.95 -3.54 -3.27
C HIS A 39 -28.12 -5.05 -3.30
N ILE A 40 -28.98 -5.59 -2.42
CA ILE A 40 -29.35 -7.00 -2.40
C ILE A 40 -30.54 -7.23 -3.32
N LEU A 41 -30.48 -8.29 -4.10
CA LEU A 41 -31.51 -8.68 -5.07
C LEU A 41 -32.48 -9.70 -4.48
N GLY A 42 -33.39 -10.20 -5.29
CA GLY A 42 -34.28 -11.31 -4.91
C GLY A 42 -33.52 -12.63 -4.75
N ASP A 43 -34.09 -13.57 -3.94
CA ASP A 43 -33.44 -14.85 -3.62
C ASP A 43 -32.97 -15.64 -4.86
N ALA A 44 -33.74 -15.62 -5.96
CA ALA A 44 -33.40 -16.32 -7.21
C ALA A 44 -32.24 -15.65 -7.96
N GLU A 45 -32.20 -14.33 -7.96
CA GLU A 45 -31.13 -13.53 -8.58
C GLU A 45 -29.83 -13.65 -7.78
N GLU A 46 -29.90 -13.61 -6.44
CA GLU A 46 -28.74 -13.84 -5.56
C GLU A 46 -28.14 -15.24 -5.77
N GLN A 47 -28.98 -16.27 -5.88
CA GLN A 47 -28.52 -17.62 -6.19
C GLN A 47 -27.86 -17.70 -7.56
N LEU A 48 -28.34 -16.95 -8.56
CA LEU A 48 -27.74 -16.90 -9.88
C LEU A 48 -26.37 -16.21 -9.82
N LEU A 49 -26.25 -15.07 -9.16
CA LEU A 49 -24.97 -14.37 -8.96
C LEU A 49 -23.96 -15.23 -8.21
N ALA A 50 -24.39 -15.91 -7.15
CA ALA A 50 -23.50 -16.82 -6.41
C ALA A 50 -22.96 -17.98 -7.30
N ARG A 51 -23.79 -18.53 -8.22
CA ARG A 51 -23.34 -19.56 -9.18
C ARG A 51 -22.43 -18.99 -10.26
N ALA A 52 -22.55 -17.72 -10.61
CA ALA A 52 -21.69 -17.05 -11.57
C ALA A 52 -20.31 -16.69 -10.99
N GLN A 53 -20.13 -16.69 -9.68
CA GLN A 53 -18.92 -16.24 -9.00
C GLN A 53 -17.67 -17.01 -9.43
N ASP A 54 -17.76 -18.34 -9.57
CA ASP A 54 -16.60 -19.16 -10.03
C ASP A 54 -16.15 -18.77 -11.44
N MET A 55 -17.08 -18.45 -12.32
CA MET A 55 -16.77 -17.93 -13.66
C MET A 55 -16.20 -16.51 -13.60
N ALA A 56 -16.71 -15.68 -12.69
CA ALA A 56 -16.26 -14.29 -12.52
C ALA A 56 -14.82 -14.17 -12.01
N MET A 57 -14.34 -15.14 -11.25
CA MET A 57 -12.95 -15.19 -10.74
C MET A 57 -11.92 -15.67 -11.79
N GLN A 58 -12.37 -16.13 -12.98
CA GLN A 58 -11.45 -16.70 -13.96
C GLN A 58 -10.43 -15.69 -14.53
N PRO A 59 -10.74 -14.40 -14.76
CA PRO A 59 -9.74 -13.45 -15.26
C PRO A 59 -8.49 -13.35 -14.37
N GLU A 60 -8.66 -13.20 -13.07
CA GLU A 60 -7.56 -13.20 -12.10
C GLU A 60 -6.78 -14.53 -12.12
N ARG A 61 -7.50 -15.66 -12.10
CA ARG A 61 -6.87 -16.97 -12.13
C ARG A 61 -6.08 -17.22 -13.41
N ILE A 62 -6.59 -16.80 -14.57
CA ILE A 62 -5.88 -16.90 -15.85
C ILE A 62 -4.62 -16.05 -15.80
N PHE A 63 -4.72 -14.82 -15.31
CA PHE A 63 -3.57 -13.94 -15.12
C PHE A 63 -2.51 -14.60 -14.22
N SER A 64 -2.88 -15.11 -13.05
CA SER A 64 -1.94 -15.71 -12.10
C SER A 64 -1.23 -16.94 -12.71
N LEU A 65 -1.95 -17.83 -13.39
CA LEU A 65 -1.34 -18.99 -14.03
C LEU A 65 -0.39 -18.58 -15.16
N PHE A 66 -0.79 -17.62 -15.98
CA PHE A 66 0.04 -17.08 -17.05
C PHE A 66 1.29 -16.40 -16.48
N ASN A 67 1.11 -15.50 -15.53
CA ASN A 67 2.19 -14.68 -14.94
C ASN A 67 3.21 -15.52 -14.16
N ASP A 68 2.72 -16.43 -13.32
CA ASP A 68 3.57 -17.12 -12.33
C ASP A 68 4.12 -18.45 -12.86
N ALA A 69 3.41 -19.11 -13.79
CA ALA A 69 3.78 -20.45 -14.27
C ALA A 69 4.25 -20.50 -15.74
N ASP A 70 3.57 -19.81 -16.64
CA ASP A 70 3.80 -19.97 -18.08
C ASP A 70 4.82 -18.98 -18.64
N LEU A 71 4.84 -17.75 -18.12
CA LEU A 71 5.71 -16.69 -18.61
C LEU A 71 7.19 -17.02 -18.32
N LYS A 72 8.04 -16.80 -19.31
CA LYS A 72 9.49 -16.99 -19.21
C LYS A 72 10.20 -15.76 -19.73
N PHE A 73 11.30 -15.42 -19.07
CA PHE A 73 12.15 -14.29 -19.40
C PHE A 73 13.48 -14.80 -19.95
N GLU A 74 14.04 -14.08 -20.91
CA GLU A 74 15.42 -14.30 -21.34
C GLU A 74 16.39 -13.81 -20.26
N ASP A 75 17.56 -14.42 -20.20
CA ASP A 75 18.61 -13.98 -19.28
C ASP A 75 19.07 -12.56 -19.60
N ALA A 76 19.32 -11.75 -18.56
CA ALA A 76 19.96 -10.45 -18.72
C ALA A 76 21.48 -10.58 -18.84
N THR A 77 22.10 -9.62 -19.51
CA THR A 77 23.55 -9.58 -19.71
C THR A 77 24.14 -8.34 -19.06
N ASP A 78 25.23 -8.51 -18.31
CA ASP A 78 26.00 -7.42 -17.70
C ASP A 78 27.04 -6.83 -18.67
N SER A 79 27.71 -5.77 -18.24
CA SER A 79 28.75 -5.06 -19.03
C SER A 79 29.97 -5.92 -19.35
N ASP A 80 30.24 -6.98 -18.57
CA ASP A 80 31.33 -7.91 -18.77
C ASP A 80 30.96 -9.12 -19.65
N GLY A 81 29.68 -9.20 -20.06
CA GLY A 81 29.13 -10.29 -20.87
C GLY A 81 28.68 -11.50 -20.05
N GLY A 82 28.62 -11.37 -18.72
CA GLY A 82 28.01 -12.36 -17.83
C GLY A 82 26.50 -12.41 -18.01
N THR A 83 25.89 -13.57 -17.74
CA THR A 83 24.44 -13.78 -17.87
C THR A 83 23.78 -13.99 -16.50
N HIS A 84 22.61 -13.36 -16.32
CA HIS A 84 21.84 -13.38 -15.09
C HIS A 84 20.39 -13.80 -15.39
N PRO A 85 19.88 -14.86 -14.78
CA PRO A 85 18.47 -15.23 -14.95
C PRO A 85 17.55 -14.09 -14.52
N VAL A 86 16.49 -13.82 -15.29
CA VAL A 86 15.45 -12.85 -14.94
C VAL A 86 14.22 -13.60 -14.43
N THR A 87 13.75 -13.23 -13.25
CA THR A 87 12.53 -13.77 -12.64
C THR A 87 11.75 -12.63 -11.97
N HIS A 88 10.50 -12.87 -11.60
CA HIS A 88 9.74 -11.88 -10.81
C HIS A 88 10.43 -11.53 -9.48
N GLY A 89 11.05 -12.53 -8.84
CA GLY A 89 11.67 -12.36 -7.52
C GLY A 89 13.00 -11.60 -7.54
N ASN A 90 13.77 -11.70 -8.64
CA ASN A 90 15.08 -11.04 -8.73
C ASN A 90 15.11 -9.81 -9.64
N TYR A 91 13.99 -9.46 -10.27
CA TYR A 91 13.92 -8.31 -11.16
C TYR A 91 14.31 -7.00 -10.46
N VAL A 92 13.72 -6.72 -9.29
CA VAL A 92 14.06 -5.51 -8.54
C VAL A 92 15.53 -5.49 -8.09
N PRO A 93 16.10 -6.55 -7.50
CA PRO A 93 17.55 -6.66 -7.27
C PRO A 93 18.42 -6.38 -8.51
N LEU A 94 18.05 -6.91 -9.68
CA LEU A 94 18.78 -6.61 -10.93
C LEU A 94 18.66 -5.12 -11.32
N MET A 95 17.51 -4.50 -11.09
CA MET A 95 17.28 -3.07 -11.36
C MET A 95 18.01 -2.15 -10.36
N MET A 96 18.43 -2.65 -9.20
CA MET A 96 19.22 -1.93 -8.20
C MET A 96 20.73 -2.04 -8.45
N SER A 97 21.16 -2.85 -9.42
CA SER A 97 22.60 -3.00 -9.76
C SER A 97 23.23 -1.69 -10.20
N ASP A 98 24.50 -1.45 -9.85
CA ASP A 98 25.30 -0.31 -10.35
C ASP A 98 25.59 -0.44 -11.84
N ASP A 99 25.60 -1.68 -12.38
CA ASP A 99 25.81 -1.92 -13.81
C ASP A 99 24.56 -1.54 -14.63
N ARG A 100 24.67 -0.41 -15.32
CA ARG A 100 23.57 0.12 -16.14
C ARG A 100 23.17 -0.79 -17.30
N GLU A 101 24.13 -1.51 -17.90
CA GLU A 101 23.82 -2.46 -18.99
C GLU A 101 23.05 -3.65 -18.44
N LEU A 102 23.35 -4.14 -17.26
CA LEU A 102 22.57 -5.18 -16.59
C LEU A 102 21.14 -4.72 -16.30
N ARG A 103 20.95 -3.51 -15.73
CA ARG A 103 19.60 -2.94 -15.49
C ARG A 103 18.80 -2.85 -16.77
N LYS A 104 19.40 -2.27 -17.85
CA LYS A 104 18.77 -2.14 -19.16
C LYS A 104 18.41 -3.48 -19.76
N SER A 105 19.32 -4.46 -19.66
CA SER A 105 19.13 -5.82 -20.19
C SER A 105 17.99 -6.54 -19.45
N ALA A 106 17.96 -6.49 -18.12
CA ALA A 106 16.90 -7.07 -17.30
C ALA A 106 15.53 -6.42 -17.57
N TYR A 107 15.49 -5.11 -17.68
CA TYR A 107 14.31 -4.33 -18.04
C TYR A 107 13.76 -4.73 -19.42
N THR A 108 14.65 -4.80 -20.42
CA THR A 108 14.27 -5.19 -21.77
C THR A 108 13.76 -6.62 -21.81
N SER A 109 14.41 -7.56 -21.14
CA SER A 109 13.98 -8.95 -21.05
C SER A 109 12.58 -9.07 -20.42
N MET A 110 12.37 -8.41 -19.27
CA MET A 110 11.08 -8.42 -18.59
C MET A 110 9.95 -7.97 -19.51
N TYR A 111 10.07 -6.78 -20.09
CA TYR A 111 8.98 -6.20 -20.90
C TYR A 111 8.84 -6.82 -22.28
N ALA A 112 9.88 -7.40 -22.87
CA ALA A 112 9.77 -8.16 -24.12
C ALA A 112 8.84 -9.37 -23.98
N ALA A 113 8.87 -10.03 -22.82
CA ALA A 113 7.98 -11.15 -22.55
C ALA A 113 6.51 -10.70 -22.44
N TYR A 114 6.23 -9.59 -21.75
CA TYR A 114 4.87 -9.04 -21.66
C TYR A 114 4.37 -8.50 -23.01
N GLU A 115 5.22 -7.81 -23.77
CA GLU A 115 4.89 -7.31 -25.10
C GLU A 115 4.46 -8.43 -26.05
N GLN A 116 5.10 -9.60 -25.99
CA GLN A 116 4.72 -10.77 -26.78
C GLN A 116 3.27 -11.19 -26.53
N PHE A 117 2.76 -11.01 -25.31
CA PHE A 117 1.42 -11.45 -24.90
C PHE A 117 0.47 -10.29 -24.58
N ARG A 118 0.81 -9.06 -24.96
CA ARG A 118 0.05 -7.85 -24.60
C ARG A 118 -1.44 -7.93 -24.92
N ASN A 119 -1.80 -8.55 -26.06
CA ASN A 119 -3.21 -8.69 -26.44
C ASN A 119 -3.97 -9.68 -25.54
N THR A 120 -3.31 -10.76 -25.10
CA THR A 120 -3.88 -11.72 -24.15
C THR A 120 -4.05 -11.06 -22.77
N ALA A 121 -3.03 -10.34 -22.31
CA ALA A 121 -3.09 -9.58 -21.05
C ALA A 121 -4.22 -8.53 -21.09
N ALA A 122 -4.35 -7.76 -22.18
CA ALA A 122 -5.42 -6.79 -22.36
C ALA A 122 -6.81 -7.45 -22.37
N ALA A 123 -6.94 -8.61 -23.04
CA ALA A 123 -8.22 -9.34 -23.05
C ALA A 123 -8.59 -9.85 -21.64
N THR A 124 -7.60 -10.31 -20.87
CA THR A 124 -7.80 -10.79 -19.49
C THR A 124 -8.18 -9.65 -18.56
N LEU A 125 -7.45 -8.51 -18.60
CA LEU A 125 -7.78 -7.33 -17.81
C LEU A 125 -9.14 -6.73 -18.23
N GLY A 126 -9.43 -6.72 -19.54
CA GLY A 126 -10.73 -6.30 -20.06
C GLY A 126 -11.89 -7.22 -19.61
N ALA A 127 -11.63 -8.51 -19.42
CA ALA A 127 -12.61 -9.44 -18.85
C ALA A 127 -12.84 -9.15 -17.36
N GLN A 128 -11.79 -8.80 -16.60
CA GLN A 128 -11.88 -8.36 -15.21
C GLN A 128 -12.75 -7.10 -15.08
N ALA A 129 -12.49 -6.06 -15.90
CA ALA A 129 -13.27 -4.83 -15.88
C ALA A 129 -14.75 -5.06 -16.23
N LYS A 130 -15.04 -5.94 -17.20
CA LYS A 130 -16.41 -6.31 -17.58
C LYS A 130 -17.13 -7.12 -16.50
N GLN A 131 -16.41 -8.00 -15.82
CA GLN A 131 -16.92 -8.73 -14.68
C GLN A 131 -17.31 -7.78 -13.55
N LEU A 132 -16.43 -6.83 -13.23
CA LEU A 132 -16.69 -5.81 -12.21
C LEU A 132 -17.92 -4.97 -12.59
N LYS A 133 -17.98 -4.47 -13.82
CA LYS A 133 -19.16 -3.75 -14.34
C LYS A 133 -20.45 -4.57 -14.21
N PHE A 134 -20.41 -5.85 -14.54
CA PHE A 134 -21.60 -6.72 -14.42
C PHE A 134 -22.15 -6.76 -12.99
N TYR A 135 -21.27 -6.92 -11.97
CA TYR A 135 -21.71 -6.93 -10.58
C TYR A 135 -22.14 -5.55 -10.11
N THR A 136 -21.47 -4.48 -10.54
CA THR A 136 -21.88 -3.09 -10.28
C THR A 136 -23.30 -2.82 -10.75
N ASP A 137 -23.60 -3.15 -12.01
CA ASP A 137 -24.92 -2.95 -12.61
C ASP A 137 -25.99 -3.83 -11.90
N ALA A 138 -25.66 -5.11 -11.67
CA ALA A 138 -26.56 -6.05 -10.98
C ALA A 138 -26.90 -5.59 -9.56
N ARG A 139 -25.91 -5.05 -8.84
CA ARG A 139 -26.06 -4.52 -7.48
C ARG A 139 -26.62 -3.11 -7.42
N LYS A 140 -26.87 -2.46 -8.56
CA LYS A 140 -27.45 -1.12 -8.69
C LYS A 140 -26.58 -0.01 -8.08
N TYR A 141 -25.28 -0.10 -8.19
CA TYR A 141 -24.38 0.99 -7.90
C TYR A 141 -24.23 1.91 -9.13
N GLU A 142 -23.91 3.18 -8.91
CA GLU A 142 -23.77 4.17 -9.98
C GLU A 142 -22.47 3.95 -10.76
N SER A 143 -21.40 3.48 -10.08
CA SER A 143 -20.10 3.22 -10.68
C SER A 143 -19.39 2.02 -10.07
N SER A 144 -18.42 1.44 -10.78
CA SER A 144 -17.57 0.38 -10.26
C SER A 144 -16.68 0.86 -9.11
N LEU A 145 -16.30 2.13 -9.12
CA LEU A 145 -15.59 2.76 -8.02
C LEU A 145 -16.45 2.75 -6.74
N GLU A 146 -17.68 3.27 -6.82
CA GLU A 146 -18.60 3.27 -5.68
C GLU A 146 -18.83 1.86 -5.14
N TYR A 147 -19.12 0.87 -6.04
CA TYR A 147 -19.32 -0.52 -5.64
C TYR A 147 -18.16 -1.10 -4.82
N CYS A 148 -16.91 -0.80 -5.22
CA CYS A 148 -15.74 -1.34 -4.53
C CYS A 148 -15.43 -0.61 -3.21
N LEU A 149 -15.56 0.72 -3.18
CA LEU A 149 -15.24 1.52 -2.00
C LEU A 149 -16.30 1.36 -0.90
N ASP A 150 -17.57 1.17 -1.29
CA ASP A 150 -18.70 0.95 -0.37
C ASP A 150 -18.51 -0.29 0.51
N GLN A 151 -17.73 -1.29 0.06
CA GLN A 151 -17.38 -2.46 0.87
C GLN A 151 -16.65 -2.11 2.18
N ASN A 152 -15.95 -0.96 2.20
CA ASN A 152 -15.26 -0.41 3.36
C ASN A 152 -15.92 0.89 3.86
N GLU A 153 -17.13 1.21 3.39
CA GLU A 153 -17.85 2.45 3.73
C GLU A 153 -16.99 3.70 3.44
N VAL A 154 -16.27 3.71 2.32
CA VAL A 154 -15.41 4.82 1.86
C VAL A 154 -16.09 5.54 0.71
N PRO A 155 -16.36 6.86 0.80
CA PRO A 155 -16.92 7.64 -0.30
C PRO A 155 -15.92 7.80 -1.45
N THR A 156 -16.44 7.94 -2.67
CA THR A 156 -15.63 8.07 -3.89
C THR A 156 -14.72 9.30 -3.91
N GLU A 157 -15.10 10.33 -3.14
CA GLU A 157 -14.33 11.56 -2.97
C GLU A 157 -12.95 11.33 -2.38
N VAL A 158 -12.78 10.33 -1.52
CA VAL A 158 -11.45 9.98 -0.97
C VAL A 158 -10.49 9.56 -2.10
N TYR A 159 -10.99 8.80 -3.07
CA TYR A 159 -10.21 8.35 -4.22
C TYR A 159 -9.89 9.50 -5.18
N THR A 160 -10.89 10.31 -5.53
CA THR A 160 -10.71 11.40 -6.47
C THR A 160 -9.90 12.57 -5.89
N ASN A 161 -10.03 12.84 -4.59
CA ASN A 161 -9.20 13.82 -3.89
C ASN A 161 -7.73 13.39 -3.86
N LEU A 162 -7.44 12.11 -3.63
CA LEU A 162 -6.07 11.58 -3.68
C LEU A 162 -5.41 11.90 -5.03
N ILE A 163 -6.07 11.56 -6.15
CA ILE A 163 -5.55 11.82 -7.50
C ILE A 163 -5.35 13.32 -7.71
N SER A 164 -6.33 14.14 -7.36
CA SER A 164 -6.27 15.60 -7.54
C SER A 164 -5.12 16.23 -6.75
N CYS A 165 -4.93 15.86 -5.49
CA CYS A 165 -3.83 16.35 -4.67
C CYS A 165 -2.46 15.98 -5.24
N VAL A 166 -2.30 14.73 -5.72
CA VAL A 166 -1.02 14.29 -6.31
C VAL A 166 -0.75 15.03 -7.62
N HIS A 167 -1.76 15.30 -8.45
CA HIS A 167 -1.62 16.10 -9.67
C HIS A 167 -1.12 17.52 -9.36
N GLU A 168 -1.65 18.16 -8.33
CA GLU A 168 -1.22 19.50 -7.90
C GLU A 168 0.24 19.52 -7.39
N HIS A 169 0.80 18.34 -7.04
CA HIS A 169 2.14 18.18 -6.49
C HIS A 169 3.09 17.35 -7.39
N PHE A 170 2.90 17.37 -8.70
CA PHE A 170 3.84 16.72 -9.63
C PHE A 170 5.24 17.36 -9.63
N ALA A 171 5.33 18.68 -9.43
CA ALA A 171 6.59 19.42 -9.49
C ALA A 171 7.69 18.87 -8.53
N PRO A 172 7.42 18.55 -7.26
CA PRO A 172 8.39 17.90 -6.38
C PRO A 172 8.86 16.53 -6.91
N MET A 173 7.96 15.71 -7.47
CA MET A 173 8.33 14.42 -8.05
C MET A 173 9.21 14.59 -9.30
N HIS A 174 8.90 15.55 -10.17
CA HIS A 174 9.74 15.87 -11.32
C HIS A 174 11.13 16.35 -10.88
N LYS A 175 11.21 17.17 -9.83
CA LYS A 175 12.46 17.63 -9.21
C LYS A 175 13.28 16.44 -8.66
N TYR A 176 12.63 15.45 -8.05
CA TYR A 176 13.30 14.23 -7.60
C TYR A 176 13.87 13.41 -8.77
N VAL A 177 13.14 13.29 -9.87
CA VAL A 177 13.59 12.63 -11.10
C VAL A 177 14.82 13.37 -11.68
N ASP A 178 14.80 14.71 -11.67
CA ASP A 178 15.92 15.53 -12.12
C ASP A 178 17.15 15.35 -11.22
N LEU A 179 16.97 15.28 -9.91
CA LEU A 179 18.05 14.99 -8.97
C LEU A 179 18.68 13.64 -9.26
N ARG A 180 17.86 12.59 -9.49
CA ARG A 180 18.38 11.26 -9.87
C ARG A 180 19.21 11.31 -11.14
N LYS A 181 18.72 11.96 -12.18
CA LYS A 181 19.45 12.14 -13.44
C LYS A 181 20.82 12.81 -13.24
N LYS A 182 20.83 13.89 -12.44
CA LYS A 182 22.06 14.63 -12.10
C LYS A 182 23.07 13.76 -11.35
N VAL A 183 22.62 13.04 -10.33
CA VAL A 183 23.48 12.21 -9.47
C VAL A 183 24.03 11.01 -10.23
N LEU A 184 23.20 10.33 -11.02
CA LEU A 184 23.60 9.19 -11.84
C LEU A 184 24.51 9.61 -13.01
N GLY A 185 24.60 10.90 -13.34
CA GLY A 185 25.47 11.43 -14.39
C GLY A 185 25.12 10.92 -15.80
N VAL A 186 23.83 10.65 -16.04
CA VAL A 186 23.37 10.11 -17.33
C VAL A 186 22.80 11.19 -18.23
N ASP A 187 23.06 11.12 -19.54
CA ASP A 187 22.53 12.07 -20.51
C ASP A 187 21.01 11.93 -20.65
N GLU A 188 20.51 10.70 -20.65
CA GLU A 188 19.10 10.33 -20.68
C GLU A 188 18.81 9.39 -19.52
N LEU A 189 17.81 9.78 -18.70
CA LEU A 189 17.29 8.92 -17.63
C LEU A 189 16.16 8.05 -18.19
N HIS A 190 16.19 6.76 -17.87
CA HIS A 190 15.18 5.78 -18.25
C HIS A 190 14.52 5.14 -17.02
N PHE A 191 13.41 4.44 -17.19
CA PHE A 191 12.73 3.74 -16.09
C PHE A 191 13.60 2.66 -15.44
N TYR A 192 14.56 2.08 -16.16
CA TYR A 192 15.53 1.16 -15.56
C TYR A 192 16.59 1.86 -14.67
N ASP A 193 16.62 3.18 -14.63
CA ASP A 193 17.48 3.97 -13.75
C ASP A 193 16.74 4.44 -12.47
N LEU A 194 15.46 4.10 -12.29
CA LEU A 194 14.65 4.58 -11.14
C LEU A 194 14.80 3.75 -9.87
N TYR A 195 15.43 2.58 -9.93
CA TYR A 195 15.59 1.68 -8.77
C TYR A 195 16.98 1.71 -8.17
N VAL A 196 18.00 2.05 -8.98
CA VAL A 196 19.38 2.09 -8.51
C VAL A 196 19.52 3.16 -7.41
N PRO A 197 20.20 2.87 -6.28
CA PRO A 197 20.46 3.88 -5.26
C PRO A 197 21.18 5.10 -5.82
N ILE A 198 20.83 6.30 -5.36
CA ILE A 198 21.49 7.56 -5.74
C ILE A 198 22.44 8.07 -4.63
N VAL A 199 22.56 7.32 -3.55
CA VAL A 199 23.49 7.55 -2.45
C VAL A 199 24.40 6.35 -2.32
N GLU A 200 25.64 6.59 -1.92
CA GLU A 200 26.55 5.50 -1.59
C GLU A 200 25.96 4.66 -0.45
N ASP A 201 26.13 3.35 -0.55
CA ASP A 201 25.76 2.45 0.52
C ASP A 201 26.58 2.82 1.77
N VAL A 202 25.87 2.91 2.89
CA VAL A 202 26.50 3.19 4.17
C VAL A 202 26.51 1.88 4.93
N ASP A 203 27.70 1.41 5.28
CA ASP A 203 27.92 0.16 6.03
C ASP A 203 27.41 0.33 7.47
N ILE A 204 26.06 0.39 7.60
CA ILE A 204 25.36 0.48 8.90
C ILE A 204 24.80 -0.89 9.21
N HIS A 205 25.47 -1.60 10.11
CA HIS A 205 25.00 -2.88 10.61
C HIS A 205 24.48 -2.78 12.04
N PHE A 206 23.46 -3.55 12.33
CA PHE A 206 22.85 -3.67 13.65
C PHE A 206 22.83 -5.12 14.12
N THR A 207 23.18 -5.37 15.34
CA THR A 207 22.72 -6.57 16.03
C THR A 207 21.21 -6.45 16.27
N TYR A 208 20.54 -7.58 16.49
CA TYR A 208 19.11 -7.57 16.80
C TYR A 208 18.81 -6.75 18.07
N GLU A 209 19.70 -6.84 19.07
CA GLU A 209 19.60 -6.08 20.32
C GLU A 209 19.72 -4.57 20.10
N GLU A 210 20.66 -4.12 19.27
CA GLU A 210 20.80 -2.70 18.90
C GLU A 210 19.58 -2.21 18.10
N ALA A 211 19.02 -3.03 17.22
CA ALA A 211 17.78 -2.72 16.53
C ALA A 211 16.59 -2.58 17.49
N CYS A 212 16.49 -3.46 18.50
CA CYS A 212 15.46 -3.36 19.53
C CYS A 212 15.59 -2.09 20.37
N ASP A 213 16.80 -1.71 20.76
CA ASP A 213 17.04 -0.48 21.51
C ASP A 213 16.68 0.76 20.68
N LEU A 214 17.08 0.81 19.41
CA LEU A 214 16.75 1.88 18.47
C LEU A 214 15.23 2.03 18.29
N ILE A 215 14.51 0.92 18.16
CA ILE A 215 13.05 0.90 18.04
C ILE A 215 12.39 1.50 19.30
N LEU A 216 12.86 1.13 20.48
CA LEU A 216 12.32 1.67 21.72
C LEU A 216 12.57 3.18 21.85
N GLU A 217 13.72 3.68 21.39
CA GLU A 217 14.02 5.11 21.35
C GLU A 217 13.13 5.85 20.33
N ALA A 218 12.99 5.31 19.13
CA ALA A 218 12.18 5.90 18.06
C ALA A 218 10.69 5.98 18.43
N LEU A 219 10.16 4.98 19.13
CA LEU A 219 8.76 4.90 19.54
C LEU A 219 8.45 5.62 20.88
N ALA A 220 9.45 6.22 21.55
CA ALA A 220 9.27 6.92 22.81
C ALA A 220 8.17 8.01 22.79
N PRO A 221 7.93 8.75 21.69
CA PRO A 221 6.84 9.72 21.61
C PRO A 221 5.44 9.13 21.82
N LEU A 222 5.24 7.82 21.60
CA LEU A 222 3.97 7.12 21.79
C LEU A 222 3.65 6.85 23.27
N GLY A 223 4.62 7.03 24.17
CA GLY A 223 4.44 6.96 25.61
C GLY A 223 4.61 5.56 26.19
N GLU A 224 4.65 5.51 27.53
CA GLU A 224 5.07 4.31 28.28
C GLU A 224 4.11 3.13 28.11
N ASP A 225 2.81 3.35 27.98
CA ASP A 225 1.83 2.27 27.81
C ASP A 225 2.04 1.55 26.47
N TYR A 226 2.39 2.28 25.41
CA TYR A 226 2.75 1.71 24.11
C TYR A 226 4.09 0.95 24.21
N LEU A 227 5.11 1.59 24.78
CA LEU A 227 6.44 0.99 24.93
C LEU A 227 6.44 -0.26 25.80
N ALA A 228 5.55 -0.36 26.78
CA ALA A 228 5.43 -1.58 27.60
C ALA A 228 5.04 -2.79 26.74
N VAL A 229 4.12 -2.60 25.78
CA VAL A 229 3.72 -3.67 24.84
C VAL A 229 4.84 -3.97 23.85
N VAL A 230 5.56 -2.97 23.33
CA VAL A 230 6.74 -3.16 22.48
C VAL A 230 7.79 -4.01 23.20
N ARG A 231 8.16 -3.64 24.44
CA ARG A 231 9.13 -4.43 25.25
C ARG A 231 8.66 -5.86 25.49
N GLU A 232 7.37 -6.07 25.73
CA GLU A 232 6.80 -7.41 25.84
C GLU A 232 7.01 -8.18 24.54
N GLY A 233 6.65 -7.62 23.39
CA GLY A 233 6.83 -8.25 22.08
C GLY A 233 8.28 -8.61 21.77
N LEU A 234 9.21 -7.69 22.04
CA LEU A 234 10.65 -7.90 21.81
C LEU A 234 11.25 -8.97 22.75
N SER A 235 10.71 -9.12 23.98
CA SER A 235 11.30 -10.01 25.00
C SER A 235 10.56 -11.34 25.21
N GLN A 236 9.28 -11.45 24.85
CA GLN A 236 8.42 -12.61 25.19
C GLN A 236 8.22 -13.59 24.01
N ARG A 237 9.17 -13.62 23.05
CA ARG A 237 9.18 -14.59 21.94
C ARG A 237 8.01 -14.41 20.95
N TRP A 238 7.56 -13.19 20.75
CA TRP A 238 6.60 -12.91 19.66
C TRP A 238 7.24 -12.99 18.29
N ILE A 239 8.59 -12.90 18.20
CA ILE A 239 9.34 -12.72 16.96
C ILE A 239 10.21 -13.95 16.68
N ASP A 240 10.01 -14.57 15.53
CA ASP A 240 10.92 -15.54 14.94
C ASP A 240 11.89 -14.78 14.04
N VAL A 241 13.09 -14.52 14.55
CA VAL A 241 14.00 -13.47 14.09
C VAL A 241 14.79 -13.87 12.85
N TYR A 242 15.52 -15.02 12.92
CA TYR A 242 16.55 -15.34 11.93
C TYR A 242 16.06 -16.30 10.85
N GLU A 243 16.67 -16.20 9.66
CA GLU A 243 16.47 -17.17 8.60
C GLU A 243 16.91 -18.57 9.03
N THR A 244 16.12 -19.56 8.65
CA THR A 244 16.43 -20.99 8.84
C THR A 244 16.01 -21.81 7.62
N PRO A 245 16.65 -22.97 7.36
CA PRO A 245 16.27 -23.83 6.23
C PRO A 245 14.78 -24.20 6.26
N GLY A 246 14.08 -23.89 5.17
CA GLY A 246 12.64 -24.16 5.03
C GLY A 246 11.71 -23.06 5.58
N LYS A 247 12.25 -22.01 6.18
CA LYS A 247 11.49 -20.84 6.58
C LYS A 247 11.10 -20.02 5.35
N ARG A 248 9.88 -19.46 5.35
CA ARG A 248 9.39 -18.58 4.29
C ARG A 248 10.18 -17.26 4.29
N SER A 249 10.50 -16.75 3.10
CA SER A 249 11.13 -15.44 2.93
C SER A 249 10.15 -14.28 3.24
N GLY A 250 10.71 -13.08 3.43
CA GLY A 250 9.96 -11.87 3.79
C GLY A 250 9.70 -11.77 5.29
N ALA A 251 8.79 -10.89 5.67
CA ALA A 251 8.31 -10.70 7.03
C ALA A 251 6.79 -10.56 7.04
N TYR A 252 6.16 -10.88 8.16
CA TYR A 252 4.75 -10.58 8.40
C TYR A 252 4.42 -10.67 9.88
N SER A 253 3.40 -9.91 10.29
CA SER A 253 2.75 -10.03 11.59
C SER A 253 1.43 -10.78 11.46
N ALA A 254 1.13 -11.64 12.42
CA ALA A 254 -0.16 -12.31 12.54
C ALA A 254 -0.62 -12.32 14.00
N GLY A 255 -1.91 -12.20 14.22
CA GLY A 255 -2.49 -12.21 15.56
C GLY A 255 -3.98 -12.49 15.53
N GLY A 256 -4.58 -12.58 16.69
CA GLY A 256 -6.01 -12.80 16.82
C GLY A 256 -6.49 -12.63 18.26
N TYR A 257 -7.81 -12.59 18.41
CA TYR A 257 -8.43 -12.40 19.70
C TYR A 257 -8.04 -13.47 20.71
N GLY A 258 -7.63 -13.05 21.89
CA GLY A 258 -7.27 -13.95 23.00
C GLY A 258 -5.85 -14.54 22.94
N MET A 259 -5.04 -14.13 21.98
CA MET A 259 -3.63 -14.51 21.87
C MET A 259 -2.75 -13.27 21.59
N HIS A 260 -1.46 -13.37 21.94
CA HIS A 260 -0.51 -12.32 21.53
C HIS A 260 -0.20 -12.45 20.02
N PRO A 261 0.14 -11.35 19.34
CA PRO A 261 0.63 -11.40 17.97
C PRO A 261 1.95 -12.19 17.85
N VAL A 262 2.25 -12.61 16.63
CA VAL A 262 3.53 -13.23 16.28
C VAL A 262 4.08 -12.59 15.02
N ILE A 263 5.40 -12.41 14.95
CA ILE A 263 6.12 -11.85 13.82
C ILE A 263 7.08 -12.91 13.26
N LEU A 264 7.01 -13.12 11.94
CA LEU A 264 8.05 -13.83 11.21
C LEU A 264 8.97 -12.80 10.58
N MET A 265 10.28 -12.97 10.78
CA MET A 265 11.33 -12.15 10.16
C MET A 265 12.45 -13.02 9.58
N ASN A 266 13.31 -12.41 8.77
CA ASN A 266 14.55 -12.97 8.27
C ASN A 266 15.68 -11.92 8.43
N PHE A 267 15.94 -11.51 9.68
CA PHE A 267 16.84 -10.43 10.06
C PHE A 267 18.30 -10.73 9.65
N GLN A 268 18.93 -9.82 8.89
CA GLN A 268 20.31 -9.90 8.40
C GLN A 268 21.24 -8.86 9.06
N GLY A 269 20.65 -7.82 9.70
CA GLY A 269 21.38 -6.74 10.36
C GLY A 269 21.51 -5.46 9.56
N GLU A 270 20.81 -5.35 8.44
CA GLU A 270 20.75 -4.15 7.64
C GLU A 270 19.78 -3.11 8.22
N LEU A 271 19.89 -1.85 7.80
CA LEU A 271 18.93 -0.81 8.22
C LEU A 271 17.50 -1.14 7.76
N ASP A 272 17.33 -1.73 6.59
CA ASP A 272 16.04 -2.17 6.08
C ASP A 272 15.37 -3.22 6.98
N ASP A 273 16.17 -4.07 7.65
CA ASP A 273 15.62 -5.02 8.63
C ASP A 273 15.09 -4.32 9.88
N VAL A 274 15.70 -3.20 10.29
CA VAL A 274 15.18 -2.39 11.40
C VAL A 274 13.86 -1.74 11.02
N PHE A 275 13.74 -1.21 9.78
CA PHE A 275 12.48 -0.71 9.25
C PHE A 275 11.42 -1.81 9.15
N THR A 276 11.78 -2.99 8.69
CA THR A 276 10.89 -4.15 8.64
C THR A 276 10.42 -4.55 10.03
N LEU A 277 11.33 -4.63 11.02
CA LEU A 277 10.99 -5.01 12.40
C LEU A 277 10.02 -4.01 13.05
N ILE A 278 10.27 -2.70 12.88
CA ILE A 278 9.41 -1.68 13.46
C ILE A 278 8.04 -1.62 12.75
N HIS A 279 8.00 -1.93 11.45
CA HIS A 279 6.78 -2.07 10.65
C HIS A 279 5.91 -3.21 11.18
N GLU A 280 6.45 -4.43 11.26
CA GLU A 280 5.74 -5.60 11.74
C GLU A 280 5.31 -5.46 13.22
N MET A 281 6.12 -4.75 14.02
CA MET A 281 5.75 -4.39 15.37
C MET A 281 4.54 -3.44 15.39
N GLY A 282 4.42 -2.53 14.42
CA GLY A 282 3.26 -1.65 14.27
C GLY A 282 1.97 -2.44 14.05
N HIS A 283 1.97 -3.41 13.13
CA HIS A 283 0.86 -4.34 12.94
C HIS A 283 0.53 -5.13 14.20
N SER A 284 1.56 -5.68 14.86
CA SER A 284 1.40 -6.46 16.08
C SER A 284 0.71 -5.65 17.19
N ILE A 285 1.13 -4.40 17.41
CA ILE A 285 0.55 -3.56 18.44
C ILE A 285 -0.86 -3.09 18.06
N HIS A 286 -1.11 -2.77 16.79
CA HIS A 286 -2.47 -2.46 16.33
C HIS A 286 -3.42 -3.62 16.62
N THR A 287 -3.05 -4.85 16.22
CA THR A 287 -3.83 -6.05 16.50
C THR A 287 -4.00 -6.29 18.01
N TYR A 288 -2.93 -6.15 18.80
CA TYR A 288 -2.97 -6.30 20.25
C TYR A 288 -3.92 -5.30 20.92
N MET A 289 -3.81 -4.01 20.55
CA MET A 289 -4.63 -2.94 21.14
C MET A 289 -6.10 -3.07 20.73
N SER A 290 -6.36 -3.40 19.47
CA SER A 290 -7.70 -3.67 18.96
C SER A 290 -8.36 -4.85 19.69
N CYS A 291 -7.67 -5.99 19.79
CA CYS A 291 -8.16 -7.17 20.51
C CYS A 291 -8.38 -6.94 22.01
N LYS A 292 -7.58 -6.05 22.61
CA LYS A 292 -7.71 -5.68 24.02
C LYS A 292 -8.82 -4.66 24.26
N GLY A 293 -9.01 -3.73 23.32
CA GLY A 293 -9.96 -2.62 23.43
C GLY A 293 -11.38 -2.99 23.02
N GLN A 294 -11.55 -4.05 22.21
CA GLN A 294 -12.83 -4.40 21.61
C GLN A 294 -13.30 -5.81 21.97
N PRO A 295 -14.62 -6.07 21.94
CA PRO A 295 -15.16 -7.43 22.00
C PRO A 295 -14.79 -8.19 20.70
N PRO A 296 -14.87 -9.55 20.69
CA PRO A 296 -14.47 -10.36 19.54
C PRO A 296 -15.09 -9.94 18.20
N VAL A 297 -16.32 -9.44 18.22
CA VAL A 297 -17.04 -9.03 17.00
C VAL A 297 -16.43 -7.79 16.34
N TYR A 298 -15.67 -6.99 17.07
CA TYR A 298 -15.03 -5.74 16.59
C TYR A 298 -13.51 -5.72 16.79
N SER A 299 -12.91 -6.84 17.15
CA SER A 299 -11.49 -6.91 17.47
C SER A 299 -10.56 -6.86 16.25
N ASP A 300 -11.10 -7.06 15.08
CA ASP A 300 -10.39 -6.91 13.81
C ASP A 300 -10.62 -5.52 13.20
N TYR A 301 -9.80 -5.12 12.24
CA TYR A 301 -9.92 -3.85 11.53
C TYR A 301 -9.84 -4.07 10.03
N VAL A 302 -10.45 -3.13 9.26
CA VAL A 302 -10.51 -3.24 7.80
C VAL A 302 -9.16 -2.93 7.16
N ILE A 303 -8.95 -3.49 5.96
CA ILE A 303 -7.69 -3.35 5.20
C ILE A 303 -7.32 -1.87 4.94
N PHE A 304 -8.32 -0.99 4.80
CA PHE A 304 -8.11 0.44 4.56
C PHE A 304 -7.23 1.12 5.62
N VAL A 305 -7.22 0.63 6.87
CA VAL A 305 -6.42 1.18 7.97
C VAL A 305 -5.29 0.26 8.42
N ALA A 306 -5.12 -0.89 7.77
CA ALA A 306 -4.18 -1.92 8.23
C ALA A 306 -2.73 -1.41 8.26
N GLU A 307 -2.32 -0.64 7.24
CA GLU A 307 -0.95 -0.14 7.11
C GLU A 307 -0.68 1.16 7.89
N VAL A 308 -1.69 1.75 8.52
CA VAL A 308 -1.50 3.03 9.22
C VAL A 308 -0.54 2.89 10.40
N ALA A 309 -0.70 1.85 11.21
CA ALA A 309 0.12 1.68 12.42
C ALA A 309 1.57 1.32 12.10
N SER A 310 1.80 0.44 11.13
CA SER A 310 3.12 0.03 10.65
C SER A 310 3.87 1.22 10.07
N THR A 311 3.24 1.98 9.21
CA THR A 311 3.83 3.17 8.56
C THR A 311 4.06 4.33 9.54
N VAL A 312 3.20 4.53 10.56
CA VAL A 312 3.48 5.51 11.64
C VAL A 312 4.79 5.16 12.35
N ASN A 313 4.99 3.90 12.66
CA ASN A 313 6.21 3.44 13.32
C ASN A 313 7.45 3.69 12.45
N GLU A 314 7.40 3.38 11.15
CA GLU A 314 8.49 3.70 10.20
C GLU A 314 8.76 5.21 10.11
N ALA A 315 7.71 6.03 10.06
CA ALA A 315 7.86 7.47 10.01
C ALA A 315 8.50 8.03 11.30
N LEU A 316 8.15 7.47 12.47
CA LEU A 316 8.79 7.83 13.73
C LEU A 316 10.26 7.41 13.78
N LEU A 317 10.61 6.23 13.25
CA LEU A 317 12.01 5.78 13.12
C LEU A 317 12.80 6.72 12.21
N THR A 318 12.26 7.04 11.04
CA THR A 318 12.89 7.97 10.09
C THR A 318 13.19 9.32 10.76
N GLN A 319 12.22 9.90 11.46
CA GLN A 319 12.39 11.18 12.14
C GLN A 319 13.37 11.10 13.30
N HIS A 320 13.40 9.98 14.05
CA HIS A 320 14.37 9.73 15.11
C HIS A 320 15.80 9.64 14.53
N LEU A 321 15.99 8.89 13.47
CA LEU A 321 17.28 8.75 12.81
C LEU A 321 17.78 10.09 12.24
N LEU A 322 16.94 10.86 11.54
CA LEU A 322 17.28 12.17 11.02
C LEU A 322 17.63 13.17 12.13
N LYS A 323 17.08 13.02 13.32
CA LYS A 323 17.39 13.86 14.48
C LYS A 323 18.69 13.46 15.19
N THR A 324 19.05 12.18 15.21
CA THR A 324 20.15 11.63 16.00
C THR A 324 21.42 11.42 15.19
N ARG A 325 21.32 11.15 13.88
CA ARG A 325 22.44 10.98 12.98
C ARG A 325 22.93 12.32 12.47
N THR A 326 24.22 12.54 12.58
CA THR A 326 24.89 13.80 12.19
C THR A 326 25.81 13.66 11.00
N ASP A 327 26.21 12.44 10.64
CA ASP A 327 26.99 12.17 9.45
C ASP A 327 26.17 12.49 8.19
N PRO A 328 26.65 13.34 7.26
CA PRO A 328 25.90 13.70 6.06
C PRO A 328 25.55 12.50 5.15
N ARG A 329 26.41 11.47 5.09
CA ARG A 329 26.18 10.26 4.27
C ARG A 329 25.06 9.42 4.87
N GLU A 330 25.09 9.17 6.19
CA GLU A 330 24.01 8.47 6.88
C GLU A 330 22.69 9.20 6.69
N ARG A 331 22.67 10.52 6.82
CA ARG A 331 21.47 11.34 6.61
C ARG A 331 20.96 11.25 5.18
N ALA A 332 21.84 11.34 4.20
CA ALA A 332 21.48 11.19 2.79
C ALA A 332 20.88 9.80 2.50
N TYR A 333 21.43 8.75 3.09
CA TYR A 333 20.92 7.38 2.97
C TYR A 333 19.49 7.26 3.56
N ILE A 334 19.26 7.78 4.76
CA ILE A 334 17.95 7.79 5.42
C ILE A 334 16.94 8.61 4.61
N LEU A 335 17.33 9.78 4.12
CA LEU A 335 16.48 10.62 3.28
C LEU A 335 16.15 9.94 1.95
N ASN A 336 17.12 9.26 1.33
CA ASN A 336 16.88 8.50 0.11
C ASN A 336 15.85 7.39 0.34
N HIS A 337 15.99 6.62 1.43
CA HIS A 337 15.00 5.60 1.81
C HIS A 337 13.60 6.21 1.96
N PHE A 338 13.49 7.34 2.65
CA PHE A 338 12.21 8.04 2.85
C PHE A 338 11.61 8.55 1.53
N LEU A 339 12.41 9.15 0.64
CA LEU A 339 11.95 9.62 -0.67
C LEU A 339 11.50 8.45 -1.57
N GLU A 340 12.20 7.32 -1.52
CA GLU A 340 11.81 6.11 -2.26
C GLU A 340 10.46 5.53 -1.77
N GLN A 341 10.17 5.61 -0.46
CA GLN A 341 8.86 5.23 0.07
C GLN A 341 7.74 6.12 -0.52
N PHE A 342 7.92 7.45 -0.58
CA PHE A 342 6.94 8.34 -1.22
C PHE A 342 6.76 8.02 -2.71
N LYS A 343 7.86 7.83 -3.43
CA LYS A 343 7.81 7.46 -4.85
C LYS A 343 7.01 6.16 -5.05
N GLY A 344 7.30 5.12 -4.25
CA GLY A 344 6.72 3.79 -4.39
C GLY A 344 5.30 3.68 -3.86
N THR A 345 5.00 4.31 -2.71
CA THR A 345 3.75 4.09 -1.97
C THR A 345 2.72 5.20 -2.21
N LEU A 346 3.15 6.44 -2.46
CA LEU A 346 2.23 7.53 -2.73
C LEU A 346 2.07 7.79 -4.23
N TYR A 347 3.14 8.24 -4.92
CA TYR A 347 3.04 8.64 -6.33
C TYR A 347 2.70 7.46 -7.25
N ARG A 348 3.47 6.37 -7.17
CA ARG A 348 3.27 5.21 -8.02
C ARG A 348 1.91 4.53 -7.78
N GLN A 349 1.48 4.39 -6.53
CA GLN A 349 0.19 3.76 -6.24
C GLN A 349 -0.99 4.66 -6.64
N THR A 350 -0.86 5.98 -6.55
CA THR A 350 -1.85 6.90 -7.09
C THR A 350 -1.92 6.83 -8.61
N MET A 351 -0.79 6.74 -9.30
CA MET A 351 -0.74 6.51 -10.75
C MET A 351 -1.46 5.20 -11.13
N PHE A 352 -1.25 4.14 -10.37
CA PHE A 352 -1.94 2.88 -10.59
C PHE A 352 -3.46 3.00 -10.35
N ALA A 353 -3.85 3.72 -9.30
CA ALA A 353 -5.26 4.02 -9.03
C ALA A 353 -5.90 4.78 -10.20
N GLU A 354 -5.25 5.81 -10.70
CA GLU A 354 -5.74 6.58 -11.85
C GLU A 354 -5.85 5.74 -13.13
N PHE A 355 -4.87 4.87 -13.38
CA PHE A 355 -4.93 3.91 -14.49
C PHE A 355 -6.10 2.95 -14.31
N GLU A 356 -6.32 2.45 -13.09
CA GLU A 356 -7.44 1.54 -12.78
C GLU A 356 -8.80 2.21 -13.00
N LEU A 357 -8.95 3.47 -12.57
CA LEU A 357 -10.14 4.27 -12.83
C LEU A 357 -10.37 4.40 -14.35
N ALA A 358 -9.34 4.79 -15.10
CA ALA A 358 -9.44 5.04 -16.53
C ALA A 358 -9.87 3.81 -17.35
N PHE A 359 -9.29 2.63 -17.11
CA PHE A 359 -9.71 1.45 -17.88
C PHE A 359 -11.08 0.91 -17.46
N ASN A 360 -11.48 1.05 -16.20
CA ASN A 360 -12.82 0.70 -15.76
C ASN A 360 -13.88 1.65 -16.32
N GLU A 361 -13.56 2.92 -16.52
CA GLU A 361 -14.45 3.87 -17.22
C GLU A 361 -14.65 3.50 -18.70
N ILE A 362 -13.62 2.97 -19.39
CA ILE A 362 -13.79 2.43 -20.76
C ILE A 362 -14.83 1.31 -20.74
N ALA A 363 -14.71 0.36 -19.79
CA ALA A 363 -15.68 -0.72 -19.64
C ALA A 363 -17.08 -0.21 -19.30
N ALA A 364 -17.20 0.82 -18.45
CA ALA A 364 -18.48 1.44 -18.05
C ALA A 364 -19.21 2.04 -19.24
N ARG A 365 -18.48 2.65 -20.19
CA ARG A 365 -19.04 3.17 -21.44
C ARG A 365 -19.40 2.09 -22.47
N GLY A 366 -19.09 0.81 -22.16
CA GLY A 366 -19.32 -0.32 -23.08
C GLY A 366 -18.32 -0.40 -24.24
N GLU A 367 -17.21 0.31 -24.13
CA GLU A 367 -16.14 0.32 -25.12
C GLU A 367 -15.21 -0.89 -24.97
N GLY A 368 -14.48 -1.21 -26.03
CA GLY A 368 -13.50 -2.30 -26.03
C GLY A 368 -12.19 -1.87 -25.39
N ILE A 369 -11.71 -2.64 -24.41
CA ILE A 369 -10.37 -2.48 -23.85
C ILE A 369 -9.39 -3.23 -24.73
N THR A 370 -8.36 -2.53 -25.24
CA THR A 370 -7.31 -3.09 -26.12
C THR A 370 -5.93 -2.82 -25.54
N ALA A 371 -4.92 -3.58 -25.98
CA ALA A 371 -3.54 -3.35 -25.58
C ALA A 371 -3.08 -1.93 -25.93
N GLU A 372 -3.50 -1.40 -27.08
CA GLU A 372 -3.19 -0.06 -27.53
C GLU A 372 -3.79 1.01 -26.60
N SER A 373 -5.09 0.89 -26.25
CA SER A 373 -5.75 1.85 -25.34
C SER A 373 -5.14 1.85 -23.96
N LEU A 374 -4.83 0.66 -23.40
CA LEU A 374 -4.19 0.53 -22.09
C LEU A 374 -2.77 1.12 -22.10
N SER A 375 -1.97 0.80 -23.13
CA SER A 375 -0.59 1.29 -23.22
C SER A 375 -0.52 2.80 -23.45
N GLU A 376 -1.48 3.38 -24.17
CA GLU A 376 -1.54 4.84 -24.36
C GLU A 376 -1.86 5.56 -23.04
N ILE A 377 -2.86 5.09 -22.30
CA ILE A 377 -3.18 5.63 -20.97
C ILE A 377 -1.98 5.52 -20.04
N TYR A 378 -1.37 4.32 -19.97
CA TYR A 378 -0.26 4.07 -19.08
C TYR A 378 1.00 4.90 -19.44
N ARG A 379 1.26 5.08 -20.73
CA ARG A 379 2.33 5.97 -21.23
C ARG A 379 2.09 7.42 -20.80
N THR A 380 0.87 7.92 -20.97
CA THR A 380 0.50 9.29 -20.59
C THR A 380 0.69 9.51 -19.10
N LEU A 381 0.19 8.61 -18.28
CA LEU A 381 0.34 8.68 -16.83
C LEU A 381 1.81 8.66 -16.40
N ASN A 382 2.65 7.80 -16.99
CA ASN A 382 4.07 7.80 -16.69
C ASN A 382 4.74 9.13 -17.08
N ALA A 383 4.36 9.73 -18.21
CA ALA A 383 4.88 11.04 -18.61
C ALA A 383 4.47 12.15 -17.64
N ASP A 384 3.22 12.14 -17.18
CA ASP A 384 2.70 13.16 -16.27
C ASP A 384 3.31 13.03 -14.87
N TYR A 385 3.36 11.82 -14.30
CA TYR A 385 3.85 11.58 -12.95
C TYR A 385 5.37 11.75 -12.80
N TYR A 386 6.15 11.30 -13.79
CA TYR A 386 7.62 11.34 -13.71
C TYR A 386 8.26 12.54 -14.42
N GLY A 387 7.47 13.29 -15.20
CA GLY A 387 7.89 14.56 -15.81
C GLY A 387 8.68 14.44 -17.10
N PRO A 388 9.13 15.58 -17.65
CA PRO A 388 9.68 15.65 -19.00
C PRO A 388 11.13 15.17 -19.13
N ASN A 389 11.84 14.93 -18.03
CA ASN A 389 13.28 14.64 -18.04
C ASN A 389 13.62 13.14 -17.93
N ILE A 390 12.60 12.27 -18.01
CA ILE A 390 12.73 10.83 -18.15
C ILE A 390 12.23 10.37 -19.52
N VAL A 391 12.88 9.38 -20.10
CA VAL A 391 12.45 8.79 -21.38
C VAL A 391 11.35 7.79 -21.11
N VAL A 392 10.12 8.11 -21.54
CA VAL A 392 8.99 7.18 -21.51
C VAL A 392 9.06 6.30 -22.75
N ASP A 393 9.75 5.18 -22.63
CA ASP A 393 9.95 4.22 -23.70
C ASP A 393 8.75 3.31 -23.93
N ASP A 394 8.82 2.45 -24.99
CA ASP A 394 7.72 1.54 -25.31
C ASP A 394 7.58 0.41 -24.29
N GLN A 395 8.66 0.07 -23.59
CA GLN A 395 8.68 -0.99 -22.59
C GLN A 395 7.84 -0.60 -21.37
N ILE A 396 8.00 0.62 -20.82
CA ILE A 396 7.20 1.02 -19.65
C ILE A 396 5.70 1.08 -19.99
N ALA A 397 5.36 1.38 -21.25
CA ALA A 397 3.96 1.48 -21.66
C ALA A 397 3.18 0.15 -21.55
N VAL A 398 3.85 -0.99 -21.43
CA VAL A 398 3.21 -2.29 -21.22
C VAL A 398 3.33 -2.81 -19.78
N GLU A 399 3.84 -2.02 -18.86
CA GLU A 399 4.01 -2.42 -17.45
C GLU A 399 2.69 -2.83 -16.79
N TRP A 400 1.56 -2.23 -17.19
CA TRP A 400 0.23 -2.60 -16.70
C TRP A 400 -0.05 -4.11 -16.81
N ALA A 401 0.55 -4.79 -17.80
CA ALA A 401 0.35 -6.22 -18.06
C ALA A 401 0.95 -7.13 -16.97
N ARG A 402 1.88 -6.61 -16.14
CA ARG A 402 2.54 -7.38 -15.08
C ARG A 402 2.01 -7.09 -13.67
N ILE A 403 1.10 -6.14 -13.49
CA ILE A 403 0.66 -5.68 -12.17
C ILE A 403 -0.55 -6.51 -11.70
N PRO A 404 -0.38 -7.41 -10.72
CA PRO A 404 -1.47 -8.26 -10.24
C PRO A 404 -2.58 -7.47 -9.55
N HIS A 405 -2.24 -6.31 -8.97
CA HIS A 405 -3.18 -5.48 -8.24
C HIS A 405 -4.37 -4.97 -9.08
N PHE A 406 -4.23 -4.86 -10.39
CA PHE A 406 -5.35 -4.47 -11.27
C PHE A 406 -6.46 -5.53 -11.35
N TYR A 407 -6.24 -6.71 -10.77
CA TYR A 407 -7.25 -7.75 -10.60
C TYR A 407 -7.92 -7.71 -9.22
N TYR A 408 -7.50 -6.80 -8.30
CA TYR A 408 -8.00 -6.69 -6.92
C TYR A 408 -9.04 -5.57 -6.71
N GLN A 409 -9.59 -5.04 -7.79
CA GLN A 409 -10.75 -4.14 -7.81
C GLN A 409 -10.63 -2.90 -6.90
N TYR A 410 -9.92 -1.90 -7.37
CA TYR A 410 -9.69 -0.63 -6.66
C TYR A 410 -9.01 -0.79 -5.30
N TYR A 411 -8.00 -1.67 -5.26
CA TYR A 411 -7.27 -1.91 -4.02
C TYR A 411 -6.14 -0.90 -3.77
N VAL A 412 -5.40 -0.51 -4.81
CA VAL A 412 -4.08 0.15 -4.69
C VAL A 412 -4.10 1.54 -4.06
N TYR A 413 -5.22 2.28 -4.17
CA TYR A 413 -5.34 3.61 -3.56
C TYR A 413 -5.15 3.57 -2.03
N GLN A 414 -5.43 2.44 -1.40
CA GLN A 414 -5.33 2.24 0.05
C GLN A 414 -3.89 2.34 0.55
N TYR A 415 -2.90 2.03 -0.29
CA TYR A 415 -1.50 2.26 0.03
C TYR A 415 -1.22 3.76 0.20
N ALA A 416 -1.64 4.58 -0.75
CA ALA A 416 -1.41 6.02 -0.75
C ALA A 416 -2.20 6.73 0.36
N THR A 417 -3.47 6.37 0.57
CA THR A 417 -4.30 6.94 1.64
C THR A 417 -3.81 6.51 3.02
N GLY A 418 -3.44 5.24 3.19
CA GLY A 418 -2.87 4.73 4.44
C GLY A 418 -1.54 5.40 4.79
N TYR A 419 -0.65 5.58 3.79
CA TYR A 419 0.61 6.28 3.94
C TYR A 419 0.39 7.76 4.33
N SER A 420 -0.54 8.45 3.67
CA SER A 420 -0.89 9.84 3.97
C SER A 420 -1.43 10.00 5.40
N ALA A 421 -2.34 9.12 5.82
CA ALA A 421 -2.86 9.10 7.18
C ALA A 421 -1.74 8.86 8.21
N ALA A 422 -0.80 7.95 7.91
CA ALA A 422 0.31 7.63 8.80
C ALA A 422 1.29 8.81 8.96
N VAL A 423 1.62 9.52 7.88
CA VAL A 423 2.46 10.72 7.94
C VAL A 423 1.78 11.81 8.78
N ALA A 424 0.48 12.04 8.59
CA ALA A 424 -0.29 12.98 9.40
C ALA A 424 -0.30 12.58 10.88
N PHE A 425 -0.50 11.32 11.22
CA PHE A 425 -0.42 10.83 12.60
C PHE A 425 0.97 10.98 13.21
N SER A 426 2.03 10.64 12.47
CA SER A 426 3.41 10.76 12.96
C SER A 426 3.74 12.23 13.33
N ARG A 427 3.36 13.19 12.49
CA ARG A 427 3.51 14.63 12.79
C ARG A 427 2.71 15.05 14.05
N ARG A 428 1.48 14.54 14.19
CA ARG A 428 0.65 14.79 15.37
C ARG A 428 1.29 14.25 16.64
N VAL A 429 1.81 13.05 16.63
CA VAL A 429 2.52 12.42 17.75
C VAL A 429 3.79 13.18 18.08
N LEU A 430 4.60 13.53 17.08
CA LEU A 430 5.85 14.28 17.25
C LEU A 430 5.65 15.73 17.70
N SER A 431 4.42 16.28 17.62
CA SER A 431 4.12 17.61 18.17
C SER A 431 4.29 17.70 19.70
N GLY A 432 4.40 16.56 20.40
CA GLY A 432 4.50 16.48 21.84
C GLY A 432 3.17 16.72 22.59
N ASP A 433 2.06 16.88 21.88
CA ASP A 433 0.73 17.04 22.47
C ASP A 433 0.18 15.68 22.90
N ALA A 434 0.07 15.49 24.22
CA ALA A 434 -0.42 14.25 24.80
C ALA A 434 -1.85 13.89 24.33
N HIS A 435 -2.70 14.88 24.09
CA HIS A 435 -4.07 14.63 23.63
C HIS A 435 -4.07 14.03 22.19
N LYS A 436 -3.22 14.56 21.29
CA LYS A 436 -3.10 14.04 19.92
C LYS A 436 -2.54 12.62 19.92
N ARG A 437 -1.55 12.33 20.76
CA ARG A 437 -1.04 10.97 20.97
C ARG A 437 -2.14 10.03 21.46
N ASP A 438 -2.88 10.43 22.49
CA ASP A 438 -3.92 9.59 23.09
C ASP A 438 -5.08 9.35 22.11
N GLN A 439 -5.39 10.30 21.22
CA GLN A 439 -6.31 10.12 20.10
C GLN A 439 -5.81 9.02 19.15
N TYR A 440 -4.53 9.03 18.78
CA TYR A 440 -3.94 7.99 17.95
C TYR A 440 -3.98 6.60 18.62
N LEU A 441 -3.65 6.52 19.91
CA LEU A 441 -3.76 5.25 20.65
C LEU A 441 -5.22 4.77 20.75
N GLY A 442 -6.17 5.68 20.84
CA GLY A 442 -7.60 5.39 20.75
C GLY A 442 -8.02 4.81 19.40
N PHE A 443 -7.44 5.31 18.31
CA PHE A 443 -7.61 4.73 16.97
C PHE A 443 -7.12 3.28 16.93
N LEU A 444 -5.92 2.97 17.41
CA LEU A 444 -5.38 1.60 17.45
C LEU A 444 -6.26 0.64 18.25
N ALA A 445 -6.96 1.14 19.26
CA ALA A 445 -7.85 0.34 20.11
C ALA A 445 -9.29 0.24 19.60
N SER A 446 -9.62 0.88 18.47
CA SER A 446 -11.01 0.98 17.99
C SER A 446 -11.51 -0.23 17.20
N GLY A 447 -10.61 -1.02 16.60
CA GLY A 447 -10.98 -2.13 15.72
C GLY A 447 -11.98 -1.69 14.65
N SER A 448 -13.00 -2.51 14.41
CA SER A 448 -14.11 -2.21 13.50
C SER A 448 -15.39 -1.74 14.20
N SER A 449 -15.28 -1.19 15.42
CA SER A 449 -16.44 -0.68 16.18
C SER A 449 -17.12 0.53 15.52
N LYS A 450 -16.49 1.17 14.55
CA LYS A 450 -16.95 2.30 13.75
C LYS A 450 -16.47 2.17 12.29
N PRO A 451 -17.08 2.93 11.35
CA PRO A 451 -16.52 3.08 10.01
C PRO A 451 -15.05 3.55 10.03
N PRO A 452 -14.20 3.10 9.11
CA PRO A 452 -12.76 3.41 9.16
C PRO A 452 -12.47 4.91 9.08
N LEU A 453 -13.19 5.66 8.26
CA LEU A 453 -13.02 7.13 8.17
C LEU A 453 -13.45 7.84 9.45
N GLU A 454 -14.49 7.35 10.13
CA GLU A 454 -14.89 7.90 11.42
C GLU A 454 -13.82 7.67 12.49
N THR A 455 -13.19 6.49 12.53
CA THR A 455 -12.11 6.20 13.48
C THR A 455 -10.91 7.10 13.26
N LEU A 456 -10.51 7.33 12.00
CA LEU A 456 -9.43 8.26 11.63
C LEU A 456 -9.79 9.70 12.00
N ARG A 457 -11.01 10.15 11.69
CA ARG A 457 -11.50 11.51 11.99
C ARG A 457 -11.54 11.79 13.49
N LEU A 458 -12.00 10.85 14.30
CA LEU A 458 -12.00 10.97 15.77
C LEU A 458 -10.58 11.04 16.34
N ALA A 459 -9.61 10.42 15.67
CA ALA A 459 -8.19 10.54 15.99
C ALA A 459 -7.54 11.82 15.42
N GLY A 460 -8.30 12.63 14.68
CA GLY A 460 -7.89 13.93 14.17
C GLY A 460 -7.25 13.91 12.78
N VAL A 461 -7.50 12.86 11.99
CA VAL A 461 -7.12 12.76 10.57
C VAL A 461 -8.37 12.51 9.74
N ASP A 462 -8.76 13.48 8.93
CA ASP A 462 -9.97 13.41 8.09
C ASP A 462 -9.58 13.13 6.64
N MET A 463 -9.70 11.87 6.20
CA MET A 463 -9.34 11.45 4.84
C MET A 463 -10.38 11.84 3.78
N GLU A 464 -11.54 12.38 4.15
CA GLU A 464 -12.46 13.03 3.19
C GLU A 464 -11.97 14.43 2.82
N SER A 465 -11.11 15.04 3.64
CA SER A 465 -10.40 16.28 3.34
C SER A 465 -9.12 16.01 2.55
N PRO A 466 -8.70 16.91 1.63
CA PRO A 466 -7.40 16.82 0.96
C PRO A 466 -6.20 17.00 1.91
N GLU A 467 -6.40 17.63 3.07
CA GLU A 467 -5.32 18.07 3.98
C GLU A 467 -4.31 16.98 4.38
N PRO A 468 -4.68 15.73 4.74
CA PRO A 468 -3.70 14.69 5.08
C PRO A 468 -2.81 14.30 3.90
N VAL A 469 -3.35 14.26 2.67
CA VAL A 469 -2.59 13.96 1.46
C VAL A 469 -1.65 15.12 1.12
N GLU A 470 -2.12 16.36 1.20
CA GLU A 470 -1.30 17.56 1.00
C GLU A 470 -0.17 17.67 2.04
N GLU A 471 -0.45 17.36 3.31
CA GLU A 471 0.56 17.35 4.37
C GLU A 471 1.63 16.29 4.12
N CYS A 472 1.23 15.12 3.62
CA CYS A 472 2.11 14.06 3.19
C CYS A 472 3.03 14.50 2.04
N LEU A 473 2.45 15.10 1.01
CA LEU A 473 3.19 15.62 -0.16
C LEU A 473 4.18 16.74 0.21
N ARG A 474 3.80 17.64 1.13
CA ARG A 474 4.74 18.64 1.68
C ARG A 474 5.91 18.00 2.42
N SER A 475 5.69 16.87 3.12
CA SER A 475 6.80 16.13 3.78
C SER A 475 7.79 15.57 2.77
N PHE A 476 7.33 15.15 1.59
CA PHE A 476 8.20 14.75 0.50
C PHE A 476 9.06 15.92 -0.01
N GLU A 477 8.45 17.08 -0.23
CA GLU A 477 9.14 18.28 -0.69
C GLU A 477 10.20 18.74 0.33
N GLU A 478 9.85 18.78 1.64
CA GLU A 478 10.78 19.11 2.72
C GLU A 478 11.99 18.16 2.76
N ALA A 479 11.75 16.85 2.60
CA ALA A 479 12.82 15.84 2.57
C ALA A 479 13.71 15.96 1.32
N LEU A 480 13.11 16.27 0.16
CA LEU A 480 13.83 16.49 -1.08
C LEU A 480 14.73 17.72 -1.02
N ASP A 481 14.25 18.83 -0.47
CA ASP A 481 15.03 20.05 -0.29
C ASP A 481 16.24 19.81 0.65
N GLU A 482 16.05 19.02 1.70
CA GLU A 482 17.16 18.63 2.58
C GLU A 482 18.17 17.74 1.86
N MET A 483 17.70 16.77 1.06
CA MET A 483 18.55 15.87 0.27
C MET A 483 19.43 16.64 -0.72
N GLU A 484 18.83 17.59 -1.48
CA GLU A 484 19.60 18.42 -2.42
C GLU A 484 20.69 19.22 -1.70
N ARG A 485 20.37 19.83 -0.56
CA ARG A 485 21.34 20.58 0.23
C ARG A 485 22.52 19.71 0.68
N LEU A 486 22.26 18.49 1.17
CA LEU A 486 23.31 17.57 1.59
C LEU A 486 24.22 17.16 0.41
N MET A 487 23.63 16.97 -0.78
CA MET A 487 24.37 16.61 -1.98
C MET A 487 25.18 17.78 -2.58
N GLU A 488 24.82 19.02 -2.31
CA GLU A 488 25.60 20.20 -2.73
C GLU A 488 26.79 20.49 -1.78
N GLU A 489 26.67 20.06 -0.52
CA GLU A 489 27.71 20.23 0.51
C GLU A 489 28.79 19.11 0.48
N ALA A 490 28.47 17.95 -0.14
CA ALA A 490 29.36 16.79 -0.23
C ALA A 490 30.25 16.86 -1.48
#